data_0a67bdbd8631b720926643152925b040
#
_entry.id   0a67bdbd8631b720926643152925b040
#
_cell.length_a   1.000
_cell.length_b   1.000
_cell.length_c   1.000
_cell.angle_alpha   90.00
_cell.angle_beta   90.00
_cell.angle_gamma   90.00
#
_symmetry.space_group_name_H-M   'P 1'
#
loop_
_entity.id
_entity.type
_entity.pdbx_description
1 polymer ?
#
loop_
_entity_poly.entity_id
_entity_poly.type
_entity_poly.pdbx_seq_one_letter_code
_entity_poly.pdbx_strand_id
1 'polypeptide(L)'
;SNNIDPNARHCMASAVVAFIQTFGIDEPAGNYDDIEHTDAVVTWGANLAECHPILWARVSDRRLTNDNVKLVNLTTMSNQTSDIADTEIIFKPGTDLAIQNYLLREIIKRNAVNQAFVDKHCVFATGPYDIGYGMRPTDKFCFDAEKDIQAKELKVTLDQDEAIAQRRKAGEVVEQNNTKKPVKHWLIGFEDFKKAVEPYTLDFVAELSKGDQDEDLASHKAKLKALADLYVDQDRKVTSFWTMGFNQHYRGSWVNEQIYAIHLLLGKQCMPGNGAFSLTGQPSACGTAREVGTFAHRLPADLVVFNPKHRAFSEELWKLPPNTLNPKVGSHITKIMRDLEDGKVKWAWVQVNNPFQA
;
A
#
# COMPACT_ATOMS: atom_id res chain seq x y z
N SER A 1 10.19 -10.23 -26.43
CA SER A 1 9.08 -9.29 -26.17
C SER A 1 9.19 -8.75 -24.77
N ASN A 2 8.90 -7.46 -24.59
CA ASN A 2 8.83 -6.87 -23.25
C ASN A 2 7.38 -6.86 -22.70
N ASN A 3 6.45 -7.45 -23.42
CA ASN A 3 5.06 -7.57 -22.96
C ASN A 3 4.90 -8.84 -22.12
N ILE A 4 5.50 -8.82 -20.94
CA ILE A 4 5.41 -9.85 -19.93
C ILE A 4 5.14 -9.18 -18.60
N ASP A 5 4.22 -9.70 -17.82
CA ASP A 5 3.94 -9.20 -16.47
C ASP A 5 3.62 -10.38 -15.56
N PRO A 6 4.19 -10.44 -14.34
CA PRO A 6 4.05 -11.60 -13.47
C PRO A 6 2.80 -11.50 -12.60
N ASN A 7 2.43 -12.64 -11.98
CA ASN A 7 1.42 -12.70 -10.94
C ASN A 7 1.71 -11.78 -9.74
N ALA A 8 2.99 -11.52 -9.45
CA ALA A 8 3.40 -10.60 -8.39
C ALA A 8 2.87 -9.15 -8.61
N ARG A 9 2.51 -8.78 -9.84
CA ARG A 9 1.84 -7.51 -10.14
C ARG A 9 0.49 -7.40 -9.43
N HIS A 10 -0.32 -8.45 -9.44
CA HIS A 10 -1.62 -8.50 -8.76
C HIS A 10 -1.50 -8.83 -7.27
N CYS A 11 -0.39 -9.43 -6.86
CA CYS A 11 -0.17 -9.85 -5.48
C CYS A 11 0.18 -8.67 -4.57
N MET A 12 1.33 -8.03 -4.80
CA MET A 12 1.91 -7.07 -3.87
C MET A 12 2.37 -5.75 -4.51
N ALA A 13 2.13 -5.51 -5.79
CA ALA A 13 2.63 -4.29 -6.43
C ALA A 13 2.11 -3.00 -5.76
N SER A 14 0.90 -3.01 -5.22
CA SER A 14 0.35 -1.88 -4.46
C SER A 14 1.14 -1.61 -3.18
N ALA A 15 1.51 -2.66 -2.42
CA ALA A 15 2.34 -2.51 -1.24
C ALA A 15 3.76 -2.06 -1.61
N VAL A 16 4.36 -2.64 -2.66
CA VAL A 16 5.67 -2.22 -3.17
C VAL A 16 5.70 -0.74 -3.53
N VAL A 17 4.68 -0.28 -4.26
CA VAL A 17 4.55 1.14 -4.60
C VAL A 17 4.43 2.00 -3.35
N ALA A 18 3.60 1.62 -2.40
CA ALA A 18 3.41 2.34 -1.15
C ALA A 18 4.68 2.38 -0.29
N PHE A 19 5.43 1.27 -0.20
CA PHE A 19 6.74 1.24 0.48
C PHE A 19 7.73 2.20 -0.17
N ILE A 20 7.88 2.14 -1.48
CA ILE A 20 8.78 3.02 -2.22
C ILE A 20 8.38 4.48 -2.06
N GLN A 21 7.08 4.78 -2.09
CA GLN A 21 6.58 6.14 -1.94
C GLN A 21 6.75 6.67 -0.52
N THR A 22 6.53 5.84 0.49
CA THR A 22 6.61 6.24 1.89
C THR A 22 8.03 6.22 2.43
N PHE A 23 8.82 5.18 2.13
CA PHE A 23 10.13 4.93 2.73
C PHE A 23 11.30 5.02 1.73
N GLY A 24 11.04 5.16 0.45
CA GLY A 24 12.05 5.18 -0.60
C GLY A 24 12.61 3.81 -1.01
N ILE A 25 12.17 2.74 -0.36
CA ILE A 25 12.66 1.38 -0.57
C ILE A 25 11.51 0.37 -0.43
N ASP A 26 11.58 -0.74 -1.15
CA ASP A 26 10.64 -1.86 -1.03
C ASP A 26 11.14 -2.87 0.03
N GLU A 27 11.15 -2.42 1.27
CA GLU A 27 11.56 -3.24 2.41
C GLU A 27 10.67 -2.91 3.62
N PRO A 28 10.06 -3.90 4.29
CA PRO A 28 9.33 -3.66 5.53
C PRO A 28 10.31 -3.25 6.63
N ALA A 29 9.99 -2.17 7.31
CA ALA A 29 10.79 -1.70 8.42
C ALA A 29 10.30 -2.37 9.72
N GLY A 30 10.82 -3.52 10.03
CA GLY A 30 10.46 -4.37 11.17
C GLY A 30 10.77 -5.83 10.88
N ASN A 31 10.45 -6.71 11.80
CA ASN A 31 10.65 -8.14 11.62
C ASN A 31 9.54 -8.95 12.32
N TYR A 32 9.49 -10.26 12.07
CA TYR A 32 8.46 -11.11 12.65
C TYR A 32 8.61 -11.33 14.16
N ASP A 33 9.77 -11.05 14.75
CA ASP A 33 9.97 -11.15 16.20
C ASP A 33 9.23 -10.05 16.96
N ASP A 34 8.74 -9.01 16.25
CA ASP A 34 7.85 -8.01 16.83
C ASP A 34 6.52 -8.62 17.34
N ILE A 35 6.12 -9.80 16.83
CA ILE A 35 4.94 -10.53 17.29
C ILE A 35 5.04 -10.86 18.78
N GLU A 36 6.21 -11.32 19.25
CA GLU A 36 6.42 -11.70 20.66
C GLU A 36 6.47 -10.49 21.60
N HIS A 37 6.62 -9.29 21.04
CA HIS A 37 6.75 -8.05 21.81
C HIS A 37 5.54 -7.12 21.71
N THR A 38 4.58 -7.43 20.83
CA THR A 38 3.40 -6.59 20.63
C THR A 38 2.36 -6.77 21.74
N ASP A 39 1.57 -5.73 21.99
CA ASP A 39 0.44 -5.74 22.92
C ASP A 39 -0.91 -5.80 22.16
N ALA A 40 -0.87 -5.56 20.86
CA ALA A 40 -2.04 -5.71 20.00
C ALA A 40 -1.64 -6.09 18.58
N VAL A 41 -2.34 -7.07 18.03
CA VAL A 41 -2.28 -7.45 16.62
C VAL A 41 -3.55 -6.99 15.94
N VAL A 42 -3.42 -6.23 14.87
CA VAL A 42 -4.55 -5.80 14.04
C VAL A 42 -4.38 -6.35 12.63
N THR A 43 -5.29 -7.20 12.21
CA THR A 43 -5.30 -7.77 10.85
C THR A 43 -6.28 -7.03 9.96
N TRP A 44 -5.85 -6.68 8.75
CA TRP A 44 -6.62 -5.90 7.79
C TRP A 44 -6.78 -6.69 6.49
N GLY A 45 -7.99 -7.14 6.20
CA GLY A 45 -8.27 -7.87 4.96
C GLY A 45 -7.36 -9.09 4.76
N ALA A 46 -7.14 -9.84 5.84
CA ALA A 46 -6.23 -10.97 5.87
C ALA A 46 -6.82 -12.15 6.64
N ASN A 47 -6.81 -13.33 6.03
CA ASN A 47 -7.07 -14.58 6.74
C ASN A 47 -5.72 -15.23 7.11
N LEU A 48 -5.11 -14.73 8.20
CA LEU A 48 -3.79 -15.19 8.63
C LEU A 48 -3.79 -16.68 9.00
N ALA A 49 -4.87 -17.15 9.61
CA ALA A 49 -4.99 -18.54 10.05
C ALA A 49 -4.81 -19.54 8.90
N GLU A 50 -5.32 -19.21 7.72
CA GLU A 50 -5.19 -20.09 6.54
C GLU A 50 -4.00 -19.74 5.65
N CYS A 51 -3.75 -18.43 5.42
CA CYS A 51 -2.75 -18.00 4.44
C CYS A 51 -1.32 -17.97 4.99
N HIS A 52 -1.16 -17.80 6.31
CA HIS A 52 0.14 -17.67 6.97
C HIS A 52 0.19 -18.49 8.27
N PRO A 53 0.01 -19.84 8.21
CA PRO A 53 -0.20 -20.67 9.39
C PRO A 53 0.96 -20.63 10.39
N ILE A 54 2.19 -20.46 9.94
CA ILE A 54 3.36 -20.38 10.84
C ILE A 54 3.37 -19.06 11.62
N LEU A 55 3.10 -17.93 10.94
CA LEU A 55 2.95 -16.64 11.65
C LEU A 55 1.71 -16.64 12.54
N TRP A 56 0.64 -17.27 12.07
CA TRP A 56 -0.59 -17.42 12.87
C TRP A 56 -0.35 -18.19 14.15
N ALA A 57 0.44 -19.26 14.12
CA ALA A 57 0.82 -20.00 15.33
C ALA A 57 1.51 -19.08 16.36
N ARG A 58 2.42 -18.20 15.92
CA ARG A 58 3.10 -17.22 16.79
C ARG A 58 2.11 -16.18 17.34
N VAL A 59 1.23 -15.64 16.51
CA VAL A 59 0.18 -14.69 16.91
C VAL A 59 -0.78 -15.34 17.93
N SER A 60 -1.21 -16.57 17.65
CA SER A 60 -2.12 -17.32 18.53
C SER A 60 -1.46 -17.62 19.88
N ASP A 61 -0.22 -18.08 19.87
CA ASP A 61 0.54 -18.32 21.11
C ASP A 61 0.67 -17.03 21.94
N ARG A 62 1.08 -15.93 21.29
CA ARG A 62 1.19 -14.62 21.95
C ARG A 62 -0.14 -14.16 22.56
N ARG A 63 -1.26 -14.32 21.83
CA ARG A 63 -2.60 -13.90 22.28
C ARG A 63 -3.14 -14.80 23.40
N LEU A 64 -3.02 -16.12 23.25
CA LEU A 64 -3.63 -17.08 24.17
C LEU A 64 -2.83 -17.25 25.48
N THR A 65 -1.54 -16.92 25.47
CA THR A 65 -0.69 -16.96 26.67
C THR A 65 -0.65 -15.64 27.43
N ASN A 66 -1.25 -14.57 26.90
CA ASN A 66 -1.24 -13.26 27.54
C ASN A 66 -2.56 -12.51 27.32
N ASP A 67 -3.42 -12.46 28.33
CA ASP A 67 -4.73 -11.80 28.30
C ASP A 67 -4.70 -10.29 28.00
N ASN A 68 -3.56 -9.64 28.21
CA ASN A 68 -3.38 -8.22 27.91
C ASN A 68 -3.15 -7.96 26.42
N VAL A 69 -2.72 -8.96 25.66
CA VAL A 69 -2.56 -8.85 24.21
C VAL A 69 -3.92 -8.91 23.55
N LYS A 70 -4.19 -7.99 22.63
CA LYS A 70 -5.45 -7.92 21.91
C LYS A 70 -5.27 -8.31 20.45
N LEU A 71 -6.26 -9.01 19.90
CA LEU A 71 -6.37 -9.33 18.49
C LEU A 71 -7.64 -8.70 17.92
N VAL A 72 -7.47 -7.85 16.93
CA VAL A 72 -8.58 -7.25 16.17
C VAL A 72 -8.50 -7.69 14.72
N ASN A 73 -9.55 -8.29 14.20
CA ASN A 73 -9.65 -8.69 12.81
C ASN A 73 -10.62 -7.80 12.04
N LEU A 74 -10.11 -7.02 11.09
CA LEU A 74 -10.93 -6.27 10.13
C LEU A 74 -11.04 -7.06 8.83
N THR A 75 -12.25 -7.40 8.44
CA THR A 75 -12.51 -8.27 7.30
C THR A 75 -13.85 -7.92 6.64
N THR A 76 -14.07 -8.40 5.43
CA THR A 76 -15.35 -8.23 4.73
C THR A 76 -16.30 -9.41 4.93
N MET A 77 -15.80 -10.50 5.48
CA MET A 77 -16.55 -11.69 5.88
C MET A 77 -15.80 -12.40 7.00
N SER A 78 -16.52 -13.05 7.89
CA SER A 78 -15.89 -13.83 8.97
C SER A 78 -15.00 -14.94 8.41
N ASN A 79 -13.88 -15.17 9.07
CA ASN A 79 -12.89 -16.19 8.66
C ASN A 79 -12.17 -16.76 9.90
N GLN A 80 -11.34 -17.78 9.72
CA GLN A 80 -10.67 -18.48 10.84
C GLN A 80 -9.79 -17.59 11.71
N THR A 81 -9.30 -16.46 11.20
CA THR A 81 -8.56 -15.48 12.02
C THR A 81 -9.46 -14.88 13.10
N SER A 82 -10.77 -14.81 12.86
CA SER A 82 -11.76 -14.29 13.80
C SER A 82 -12.02 -15.19 15.00
N ASP A 83 -11.70 -16.48 14.92
CA ASP A 83 -12.04 -17.47 15.96
C ASP A 83 -11.45 -17.16 17.34
N ILE A 84 -10.30 -16.49 17.38
CA ILE A 84 -9.65 -16.06 18.62
C ILE A 84 -9.51 -14.53 18.73
N ALA A 85 -10.14 -13.78 17.84
CA ALA A 85 -10.11 -12.31 17.88
C ALA A 85 -10.95 -11.78 19.06
N ASP A 86 -10.41 -10.80 19.78
CA ASP A 86 -11.17 -10.05 20.79
C ASP A 86 -12.26 -9.19 20.16
N THR A 87 -12.00 -8.73 18.94
CA THR A 87 -12.95 -7.91 18.17
C THR A 87 -12.85 -8.25 16.69
N GLU A 88 -13.98 -8.62 16.10
CA GLU A 88 -14.13 -8.71 14.68
C GLU A 88 -14.91 -7.50 14.17
N ILE A 89 -14.36 -6.82 13.15
CA ILE A 89 -15.01 -5.70 12.47
C ILE A 89 -15.27 -6.12 11.04
N ILE A 90 -16.54 -6.43 10.74
CA ILE A 90 -16.95 -6.72 9.38
C ILE A 90 -17.38 -5.43 8.72
N PHE A 91 -16.70 -5.04 7.65
CA PHE A 91 -16.92 -3.79 6.96
C PHE A 91 -17.25 -3.98 5.49
N LYS A 92 -17.90 -3.00 4.91
CA LYS A 92 -18.25 -3.00 3.49
C LYS A 92 -16.99 -2.92 2.62
N PRO A 93 -16.81 -3.82 1.64
CA PRO A 93 -15.66 -3.78 0.75
C PRO A 93 -15.43 -2.40 0.13
N GLY A 94 -14.17 -1.97 0.08
CA GLY A 94 -13.78 -0.69 -0.50
C GLY A 94 -13.90 0.51 0.42
N THR A 95 -14.19 0.32 1.72
CA THR A 95 -14.29 1.40 2.70
C THR A 95 -13.10 1.48 3.66
N ASP A 96 -12.06 0.71 3.41
CA ASP A 96 -10.81 0.66 4.18
C ASP A 96 -10.20 2.04 4.38
N LEU A 97 -10.05 2.82 3.31
CA LEU A 97 -9.50 4.19 3.37
C LEU A 97 -10.30 5.10 4.29
N ALA A 98 -11.62 4.95 4.32
CA ALA A 98 -12.47 5.76 5.20
C ALA A 98 -12.21 5.41 6.67
N ILE A 99 -12.08 4.11 6.99
CA ILE A 99 -11.73 3.64 8.34
C ILE A 99 -10.35 4.15 8.74
N GLN A 100 -9.37 4.05 7.86
CA GLN A 100 -8.01 4.54 8.12
C GLN A 100 -7.97 6.06 8.32
N ASN A 101 -8.68 6.83 7.50
CA ASN A 101 -8.81 8.28 7.67
C ASN A 101 -9.51 8.65 8.98
N TYR A 102 -10.50 7.88 9.42
CA TYR A 102 -11.09 8.02 10.76
C TYR A 102 -10.04 7.82 11.86
N LEU A 103 -9.20 6.78 11.76
CA LEU A 103 -8.13 6.56 12.74
C LEU A 103 -7.13 7.72 12.76
N LEU A 104 -6.69 8.21 11.60
CA LEU A 104 -5.80 9.37 11.50
C LEU A 104 -6.43 10.63 12.14
N ARG A 105 -7.71 10.86 11.88
CA ARG A 105 -8.47 11.94 12.53
C ARG A 105 -8.49 11.80 14.05
N GLU A 106 -8.77 10.60 14.56
CA GLU A 106 -8.80 10.36 16.01
C GLU A 106 -7.42 10.50 16.67
N ILE A 107 -6.36 10.03 16.02
CA ILE A 107 -4.98 10.24 16.47
C ILE A 107 -4.69 11.75 16.64
N ILE A 108 -5.05 12.56 15.66
CA ILE A 108 -4.85 14.01 15.68
C ILE A 108 -5.75 14.66 16.75
N LYS A 109 -7.04 14.37 16.74
CA LYS A 109 -8.02 14.96 17.63
C LYS A 109 -7.76 14.68 19.11
N ARG A 110 -7.23 13.51 19.42
CA ARG A 110 -6.91 13.07 20.79
C ARG A 110 -5.48 13.42 21.21
N ASN A 111 -4.76 14.24 20.40
CA ASN A 111 -3.36 14.63 20.65
C ASN A 111 -2.41 13.43 20.84
N ALA A 112 -2.67 12.33 20.12
CA ALA A 112 -1.85 11.11 20.18
C ALA A 112 -0.68 11.12 19.18
N VAL A 113 -0.49 12.21 18.44
CA VAL A 113 0.63 12.37 17.51
C VAL A 113 1.95 12.43 18.28
N ASN A 114 2.89 11.57 17.93
CA ASN A 114 4.27 11.67 18.43
C ASN A 114 5.00 12.80 17.67
N GLN A 115 4.80 14.04 18.15
CA GLN A 115 5.30 15.22 17.46
C GLN A 115 6.82 15.21 17.27
N ALA A 116 7.57 14.74 18.28
CA ALA A 116 9.03 14.67 18.20
C ALA A 116 9.51 13.70 17.11
N PHE A 117 8.80 12.58 16.93
CA PHE A 117 9.09 11.64 15.84
C PHE A 117 8.71 12.24 14.48
N VAL A 118 7.53 12.83 14.40
CA VAL A 118 7.00 13.41 13.15
C VAL A 118 7.90 14.54 12.65
N ASP A 119 8.27 15.48 13.51
CA ASP A 119 9.12 16.62 13.15
C ASP A 119 10.48 16.20 12.64
N LYS A 120 11.01 15.08 13.15
CA LYS A 120 12.33 14.60 12.80
C LYS A 120 12.35 13.68 11.58
N HIS A 121 11.31 12.87 11.40
CA HIS A 121 11.33 11.74 10.45
C HIS A 121 10.27 11.79 9.37
N CYS A 122 9.26 12.65 9.47
CA CYS A 122 8.12 12.64 8.57
C CYS A 122 8.01 13.93 7.75
N VAL A 123 7.52 13.78 6.55
CA VAL A 123 6.99 14.87 5.72
C VAL A 123 5.60 14.48 5.26
N PHE A 124 4.73 15.47 5.07
CA PHE A 124 3.38 15.24 4.57
C PHE A 124 3.35 15.49 3.07
N ALA A 125 2.71 14.59 2.35
CA ALA A 125 2.55 14.72 0.92
C ALA A 125 1.17 14.24 0.49
N THR A 126 0.63 14.80 -0.58
CA THR A 126 -0.49 14.18 -1.28
C THR A 126 0.05 13.14 -2.24
N GLY A 127 -0.61 12.00 -2.32
CA GLY A 127 -0.33 10.99 -3.33
C GLY A 127 -0.81 11.42 -4.72
N PRO A 128 -0.42 10.69 -5.77
CA PRO A 128 -0.96 10.94 -7.11
C PRO A 128 -2.46 10.66 -7.13
N TYR A 129 -3.21 11.53 -7.77
CA TYR A 129 -4.65 11.35 -7.97
C TYR A 129 -4.97 10.40 -9.15
N ASP A 130 -3.96 9.94 -9.87
CA ASP A 130 -4.14 8.91 -10.91
C ASP A 130 -4.52 7.59 -10.24
N ILE A 131 -5.80 7.33 -10.19
CA ILE A 131 -6.40 6.20 -9.48
C ILE A 131 -6.50 4.93 -10.32
N GLY A 132 -6.18 5.00 -11.59
CA GLY A 132 -6.39 3.84 -12.44
C GLY A 132 -5.37 3.71 -13.53
N TYR A 133 -4.36 2.89 -13.34
CA TYR A 133 -3.59 2.39 -14.44
C TYR A 133 -4.52 1.78 -15.49
N GLY A 134 -4.56 2.41 -16.69
CA GLY A 134 -5.33 1.94 -17.82
C GLY A 134 -6.83 2.30 -17.78
N MET A 135 -7.33 3.07 -16.82
CA MET A 135 -8.66 3.68 -16.93
C MET A 135 -8.68 4.71 -18.06
N ARG A 136 -9.75 4.71 -18.82
CA ARG A 136 -10.01 5.65 -19.91
C ARG A 136 -11.12 6.62 -19.50
N PRO A 137 -11.15 7.85 -20.02
CA PRO A 137 -12.25 8.79 -19.76
C PRO A 137 -13.64 8.25 -20.11
N THR A 138 -13.70 7.25 -20.99
CA THR A 138 -14.93 6.56 -21.39
C THR A 138 -15.31 5.36 -20.54
N ASP A 139 -14.45 4.95 -19.61
CA ASP A 139 -14.72 3.81 -18.76
C ASP A 139 -15.83 4.16 -17.72
N LYS A 140 -16.68 3.19 -17.44
CA LYS A 140 -17.85 3.33 -16.55
C LYS A 140 -17.51 3.89 -15.16
N PHE A 141 -16.31 3.62 -14.66
CA PHE A 141 -15.86 4.04 -13.33
C PHE A 141 -14.92 5.25 -13.37
N CYS A 142 -14.75 5.91 -14.50
CA CYS A 142 -13.98 7.15 -14.60
C CYS A 142 -14.90 8.34 -14.36
N PHE A 143 -14.83 8.94 -13.17
CA PHE A 143 -15.66 10.08 -12.77
C PHE A 143 -15.09 11.40 -13.31
N ASP A 144 -15.95 12.38 -13.59
CA ASP A 144 -15.53 13.69 -14.11
C ASP A 144 -14.60 14.44 -13.14
N ALA A 145 -14.80 14.27 -11.82
CA ALA A 145 -13.90 14.83 -10.81
C ALA A 145 -12.44 14.36 -10.96
N GLU A 146 -12.20 13.17 -11.48
CA GLU A 146 -10.86 12.63 -11.73
C GLU A 146 -10.19 13.26 -12.93
N LYS A 147 -10.96 13.62 -13.97
CA LYS A 147 -10.47 14.37 -15.14
C LYS A 147 -10.01 15.77 -14.76
N ASP A 148 -10.76 16.45 -13.87
CA ASP A 148 -10.40 17.77 -13.37
C ASP A 148 -9.18 17.73 -12.44
N ILE A 149 -9.02 16.66 -11.67
CA ILE A 149 -7.88 16.43 -10.81
C ILE A 149 -6.60 16.27 -11.64
N GLN A 150 -6.62 15.46 -12.69
CA GLN A 150 -5.47 15.28 -13.58
C GLN A 150 -4.99 16.60 -14.22
N ALA A 151 -5.92 17.49 -14.58
CA ALA A 151 -5.59 18.81 -15.11
C ALA A 151 -4.93 19.72 -14.07
N LYS A 152 -5.36 19.60 -12.79
CA LYS A 152 -4.79 20.35 -11.65
C LYS A 152 -3.43 19.79 -11.22
N GLU A 153 -3.21 18.50 -11.33
CA GLU A 153 -1.93 17.84 -11.00
C GLU A 153 -0.76 18.42 -11.81
N LEU A 154 -0.94 18.62 -13.09
CA LEU A 154 0.12 19.16 -13.93
C LEU A 154 0.58 20.54 -13.46
N LYS A 155 -0.35 21.39 -13.03
CA LYS A 155 -0.03 22.73 -12.50
C LYS A 155 0.74 22.64 -11.18
N VAL A 156 0.31 21.79 -10.28
CA VAL A 156 0.95 21.63 -8.95
C VAL A 156 2.33 21.00 -9.07
N THR A 157 2.54 20.11 -10.02
CA THR A 157 3.88 19.54 -10.29
C THR A 157 4.89 20.63 -10.67
N LEU A 158 4.49 21.61 -11.46
CA LEU A 158 5.35 22.75 -11.83
C LEU A 158 5.68 23.64 -10.62
N ASP A 159 4.69 23.91 -9.75
CA ASP A 159 4.90 24.69 -8.53
C ASP A 159 5.85 23.97 -7.54
N GLN A 160 5.88 22.65 -7.54
CA GLN A 160 6.79 21.84 -6.71
C GLN A 160 8.22 21.82 -7.22
N ASP A 161 8.43 21.77 -8.52
CA ASP A 161 9.77 21.87 -9.07
C ASP A 161 10.43 23.21 -8.69
N GLU A 162 9.64 24.29 -8.59
CA GLU A 162 10.11 25.57 -8.06
C GLU A 162 10.43 25.49 -6.56
N ALA A 163 9.58 24.86 -5.76
CA ALA A 163 9.79 24.69 -4.31
C ALA A 163 11.04 23.85 -4.03
N ILE A 164 11.24 22.75 -4.77
CA ILE A 164 12.47 21.93 -4.69
C ILE A 164 13.70 22.73 -5.09
N ALA A 165 13.61 23.54 -6.14
CA ALA A 165 14.68 24.42 -6.57
C ALA A 165 15.04 25.47 -5.52
N GLN A 166 14.04 26.03 -4.82
CA GLN A 166 14.24 26.97 -3.71
C GLN A 166 14.93 26.31 -2.52
N ARG A 167 14.50 25.10 -2.13
CA ARG A 167 15.12 24.32 -1.03
C ARG A 167 16.59 24.02 -1.31
N ARG A 168 16.93 23.66 -2.55
CA ARG A 168 18.33 23.47 -2.99
C ARG A 168 19.16 24.73 -2.93
N LYS A 169 18.60 25.88 -3.31
CA LYS A 169 19.27 27.18 -3.19
C LYS A 169 19.52 27.56 -1.72
N ALA A 170 18.66 27.07 -0.80
CA ALA A 170 18.84 27.23 0.63
C ALA A 170 19.85 26.25 1.25
N GLY A 171 20.51 25.39 0.47
CA GLY A 171 21.54 24.46 0.92
C GLY A 171 21.02 23.12 1.45
N GLU A 172 19.74 22.84 1.27
CA GLU A 172 19.18 21.52 1.62
C GLU A 172 19.62 20.45 0.59
N VAL A 173 20.07 19.30 1.10
CA VAL A 173 20.33 18.12 0.26
C VAL A 173 18.99 17.49 -0.11
N VAL A 174 18.46 17.91 -1.24
CA VAL A 174 17.30 17.25 -1.83
C VAL A 174 17.83 16.26 -2.87
N GLU A 175 17.81 14.97 -2.55
CA GLU A 175 18.19 13.93 -3.49
C GLU A 175 17.28 14.00 -4.73
N GLN A 176 17.92 14.15 -5.88
CA GLN A 176 17.22 14.00 -7.15
C GLN A 176 17.23 12.53 -7.51
N ASN A 177 16.08 11.91 -7.51
CA ASN A 177 15.89 10.79 -8.40
C ASN A 177 16.12 11.29 -9.84
N ASN A 178 17.20 10.85 -10.47
CA ASN A 178 17.71 11.27 -11.77
C ASN A 178 16.77 10.93 -12.95
N THR A 179 15.50 10.83 -12.73
CA THR A 179 14.50 10.65 -13.76
C THR A 179 13.75 11.97 -13.90
N LYS A 180 13.82 12.58 -15.08
CA LYS A 180 13.01 13.73 -15.51
C LYS A 180 11.51 13.39 -15.58
N LYS A 181 11.01 12.58 -14.62
CA LYS A 181 9.60 12.31 -14.46
C LYS A 181 9.04 13.33 -13.48
N PRO A 182 7.84 13.86 -13.72
CA PRO A 182 7.20 14.75 -12.76
C PRO A 182 7.11 14.06 -11.39
N VAL A 183 7.40 14.81 -10.35
CA VAL A 183 7.22 14.34 -8.97
C VAL A 183 5.75 14.00 -8.82
N LYS A 184 5.44 12.74 -8.56
CA LYS A 184 4.07 12.25 -8.40
C LYS A 184 3.44 12.58 -7.05
N HIS A 185 4.21 13.16 -6.15
CA HIS A 185 3.80 13.56 -4.81
C HIS A 185 4.18 15.01 -4.58
N TRP A 186 3.31 15.76 -3.92
CA TRP A 186 3.66 17.10 -3.50
C TRP A 186 3.54 17.26 -1.98
N LEU A 187 4.48 18.00 -1.45
CA LEU A 187 4.54 18.28 -0.02
C LEU A 187 3.40 19.20 0.38
N ILE A 188 2.76 18.87 1.47
CA ILE A 188 1.74 19.71 2.13
C ILE A 188 2.13 20.00 3.57
N GLY A 189 1.51 20.99 4.18
CA GLY A 189 1.66 21.23 5.60
C GLY A 189 0.86 20.24 6.45
N PHE A 190 1.27 20.09 7.72
CA PHE A 190 0.50 19.24 8.66
C PHE A 190 -0.93 19.74 8.84
N GLU A 191 -1.16 21.06 8.79
CA GLU A 191 -2.51 21.64 8.88
C GLU A 191 -3.38 21.24 7.67
N ASP A 192 -2.81 21.11 6.48
CA ASP A 192 -3.55 20.65 5.31
C ASP A 192 -3.88 19.15 5.40
N PHE A 193 -2.96 18.38 5.96
CA PHE A 193 -3.23 16.97 6.27
C PHE A 193 -4.37 16.81 7.29
N LYS A 194 -4.38 17.61 8.36
CA LYS A 194 -5.49 17.63 9.33
C LYS A 194 -6.83 17.93 8.66
N LYS A 195 -6.88 18.96 7.82
CA LYS A 195 -8.09 19.32 7.06
C LYS A 195 -8.58 18.19 6.16
N ALA A 196 -7.65 17.46 5.54
CA ALA A 196 -7.99 16.35 4.65
C ALA A 196 -8.69 15.19 5.37
N VAL A 197 -8.34 14.91 6.63
CA VAL A 197 -8.95 13.84 7.42
C VAL A 197 -10.13 14.30 8.28
N GLU A 198 -10.34 15.59 8.46
CA GLU A 198 -11.42 16.15 9.30
C GLU A 198 -12.83 15.63 8.96
N PRO A 199 -13.24 15.43 7.69
CA PRO A 199 -14.56 14.95 7.35
C PRO A 199 -14.85 13.51 7.81
N TYR A 200 -13.83 12.72 8.13
CA TYR A 200 -13.99 11.30 8.45
C TYR A 200 -14.35 11.09 9.92
N THR A 201 -15.55 11.55 10.31
CA THR A 201 -16.08 11.37 11.66
C THR A 201 -16.50 9.92 11.90
N LEU A 202 -16.61 9.51 13.17
CA LEU A 202 -17.10 8.18 13.54
C LEU A 202 -18.47 7.89 12.92
N ASP A 203 -19.38 8.85 12.96
CA ASP A 203 -20.74 8.68 12.42
C ASP A 203 -20.70 8.47 10.91
N PHE A 204 -20.01 9.33 10.19
CA PHE A 204 -19.87 9.24 8.74
C PHE A 204 -19.23 7.91 8.31
N VAL A 205 -18.12 7.54 8.96
CA VAL A 205 -17.38 6.35 8.57
C VAL A 205 -18.14 5.07 8.96
N ALA A 206 -18.82 5.05 10.10
CA ALA A 206 -19.61 3.89 10.49
C ALA A 206 -20.79 3.65 9.56
N GLU A 207 -21.51 4.71 9.16
CA GLU A 207 -22.59 4.62 8.17
C GLU A 207 -22.10 4.13 6.81
N LEU A 208 -20.93 4.63 6.38
CA LEU A 208 -20.31 4.25 5.11
C LEU A 208 -19.81 2.81 5.10
N SER A 209 -19.16 2.37 6.20
CA SER A 209 -18.41 1.12 6.28
C SER A 209 -19.19 -0.06 6.85
N LYS A 210 -20.35 0.17 7.46
CA LYS A 210 -21.17 -0.92 7.99
C LYS A 210 -21.51 -1.92 6.88
N GLY A 211 -21.15 -3.18 7.11
CA GLY A 211 -21.51 -4.28 6.23
C GLY A 211 -23.01 -4.60 6.26
N ASP A 212 -23.45 -5.46 5.35
CA ASP A 212 -24.85 -5.90 5.25
C ASP A 212 -25.22 -7.01 6.26
N GLN A 213 -24.32 -7.33 7.20
CA GLN A 213 -24.56 -8.34 8.22
C GLN A 213 -25.43 -7.78 9.35
N ASP A 214 -26.04 -8.66 10.15
CA ASP A 214 -27.04 -8.36 11.19
C ASP A 214 -26.53 -7.46 12.35
N GLU A 215 -25.34 -6.87 12.21
CA GLU A 215 -24.79 -5.94 13.18
C GLU A 215 -25.51 -4.58 13.09
N ASP A 216 -25.98 -4.07 14.22
CA ASP A 216 -26.53 -2.72 14.27
C ASP A 216 -25.43 -1.64 14.17
N LEU A 217 -25.81 -0.43 13.76
CA LEU A 217 -24.87 0.68 13.57
C LEU A 217 -24.20 1.11 14.88
N ALA A 218 -24.85 0.97 16.02
CA ALA A 218 -24.28 1.35 17.32
C ALA A 218 -23.16 0.40 17.73
N SER A 219 -23.36 -0.90 17.51
CA SER A 219 -22.31 -1.92 17.70
C SER A 219 -21.11 -1.67 16.78
N HIS A 220 -21.36 -1.41 15.48
CA HIS A 220 -20.29 -1.10 14.53
C HIS A 220 -19.49 0.15 14.94
N LYS A 221 -20.18 1.23 15.37
CA LYS A 221 -19.54 2.43 15.93
C LYS A 221 -18.69 2.12 17.16
N ALA A 222 -19.20 1.28 18.07
CA ALA A 222 -18.47 0.91 19.27
C ALA A 222 -17.16 0.15 18.92
N LYS A 223 -17.20 -0.75 17.95
CA LYS A 223 -16.02 -1.49 17.47
C LYS A 223 -15.00 -0.57 16.80
N LEU A 224 -15.43 0.36 15.93
CA LEU A 224 -14.53 1.35 15.31
C LEU A 224 -13.91 2.27 16.35
N LYS A 225 -14.69 2.68 17.38
CA LYS A 225 -14.16 3.45 18.49
C LYS A 225 -13.12 2.67 19.29
N ALA A 226 -13.37 1.41 19.61
CA ALA A 226 -12.43 0.54 20.31
C ALA A 226 -11.14 0.34 19.50
N LEU A 227 -11.23 0.22 18.19
CA LEU A 227 -10.06 0.19 17.29
C LEU A 227 -9.24 1.48 17.40
N ALA A 228 -9.90 2.64 17.39
CA ALA A 228 -9.21 3.92 17.58
C ALA A 228 -8.58 4.02 18.97
N ASP A 229 -9.28 3.61 20.03
CA ASP A 229 -8.77 3.59 21.41
C ASP A 229 -7.48 2.74 21.49
N LEU A 230 -7.41 1.63 20.78
CA LEU A 230 -6.25 0.75 20.72
C LEU A 230 -5.03 1.41 20.07
N TYR A 231 -5.21 2.13 18.96
CA TYR A 231 -4.10 2.80 18.26
C TYR A 231 -3.60 4.04 18.99
N VAL A 232 -4.51 4.86 19.55
CA VAL A 232 -4.14 6.14 20.21
C VAL A 232 -3.46 5.93 21.57
N ASP A 233 -3.57 4.75 22.16
CA ASP A 233 -2.87 4.40 23.41
C ASP A 233 -1.34 4.38 23.14
N GLN A 234 -0.64 5.39 23.64
CA GLN A 234 0.79 5.56 23.42
C GLN A 234 1.66 4.49 24.11
N ASP A 235 1.17 3.91 25.19
CA ASP A 235 1.89 2.89 25.94
C ASP A 235 1.72 1.48 25.33
N ARG A 236 0.71 1.31 24.46
CA ARG A 236 0.41 0.05 23.80
C ARG A 236 1.21 -0.12 22.52
N LYS A 237 1.90 -1.22 22.39
CA LYS A 237 2.55 -1.62 21.15
C LYS A 237 1.54 -2.25 20.21
N VAL A 238 1.57 -1.85 18.95
CA VAL A 238 0.61 -2.30 17.93
C VAL A 238 1.33 -2.76 16.69
N THR A 239 1.02 -3.99 16.26
CA THR A 239 1.49 -4.54 14.98
C THR A 239 0.29 -4.73 14.06
N SER A 240 0.36 -4.15 12.88
CA SER A 240 -0.66 -4.26 11.84
C SER A 240 -0.20 -5.18 10.71
N PHE A 241 -1.00 -6.19 10.39
CA PHE A 241 -0.74 -7.12 9.30
C PHE A 241 -1.84 -7.03 8.25
N TRP A 242 -1.47 -7.12 6.99
CA TRP A 242 -2.44 -7.27 5.90
C TRP A 242 -1.90 -8.16 4.78
N THR A 243 -2.82 -8.60 3.94
CA THR A 243 -2.53 -9.39 2.75
C THR A 243 -3.25 -8.80 1.53
N MET A 244 -3.90 -9.62 0.76
CA MET A 244 -4.50 -9.23 -0.53
C MET A 244 -5.74 -8.34 -0.39
N GLY A 245 -6.40 -8.28 0.77
CA GLY A 245 -7.49 -7.33 1.01
C GLY A 245 -7.08 -5.87 0.77
N PHE A 246 -5.84 -5.50 1.17
CA PHE A 246 -5.27 -4.20 0.83
C PHE A 246 -4.59 -4.20 -0.55
N ASN A 247 -3.76 -5.23 -0.82
CA ASN A 247 -2.89 -5.20 -1.98
C ASN A 247 -3.65 -5.33 -3.30
N GLN A 248 -4.77 -6.04 -3.32
CA GLN A 248 -5.65 -6.20 -4.49
C GLN A 248 -6.84 -5.24 -4.50
N HIS A 249 -6.87 -4.30 -3.57
CA HIS A 249 -7.87 -3.24 -3.54
C HIS A 249 -7.68 -2.30 -4.74
N TYR A 250 -8.78 -1.78 -5.31
CA TYR A 250 -8.72 -0.85 -6.46
C TYR A 250 -7.97 0.46 -6.14
N ARG A 251 -7.84 0.81 -4.85
CA ARG A 251 -7.01 1.90 -4.32
C ARG A 251 -5.86 1.37 -3.44
N GLY A 252 -5.34 0.22 -3.78
CA GLY A 252 -4.40 -0.54 -2.94
C GLY A 252 -3.17 0.24 -2.49
N SER A 253 -2.56 1.06 -3.35
CA SER A 253 -1.41 1.88 -2.95
C SER A 253 -1.78 2.86 -1.84
N TRP A 254 -2.92 3.53 -1.94
CA TRP A 254 -3.37 4.49 -0.93
C TRP A 254 -3.74 3.82 0.40
N VAL A 255 -4.41 2.67 0.34
CA VAL A 255 -4.73 1.89 1.56
C VAL A 255 -3.45 1.47 2.29
N ASN A 256 -2.43 1.06 1.54
CA ASN A 256 -1.11 0.73 2.11
C ASN A 256 -0.40 1.98 2.68
N GLU A 257 -0.42 3.10 1.98
CA GLU A 257 0.18 4.36 2.47
C GLU A 257 -0.47 4.84 3.76
N GLN A 258 -1.80 4.73 3.87
CA GLN A 258 -2.52 5.21 5.05
C GLN A 258 -2.23 4.37 6.30
N ILE A 259 -2.04 3.06 6.20
CA ILE A 259 -1.65 2.28 7.37
C ILE A 259 -0.23 2.64 7.85
N TYR A 260 0.70 2.95 6.93
CA TYR A 260 2.00 3.49 7.30
C TYR A 260 1.86 4.85 7.98
N ALA A 261 1.01 5.73 7.45
CA ALA A 261 0.75 7.05 8.04
C ALA A 261 0.24 6.94 9.49
N ILE A 262 -0.64 5.98 9.79
CA ILE A 262 -1.11 5.72 11.16
C ILE A 262 0.08 5.40 12.08
N HIS A 263 0.94 4.45 11.70
CA HIS A 263 2.09 4.07 12.51
C HIS A 263 3.13 5.18 12.61
N LEU A 264 3.36 5.95 11.54
CA LEU A 264 4.31 7.07 11.53
C LEU A 264 3.84 8.22 12.41
N LEU A 265 2.56 8.62 12.38
CA LEU A 265 2.04 9.66 13.25
C LEU A 265 2.18 9.30 14.74
N LEU A 266 2.02 8.04 15.05
CA LEU A 266 2.14 7.53 16.43
C LEU A 266 3.59 7.31 16.86
N GLY A 267 4.57 7.39 15.95
CA GLY A 267 5.94 6.98 16.22
C GLY A 267 6.08 5.48 16.48
N LYS A 268 5.13 4.67 16.01
CA LYS A 268 5.05 3.21 16.21
C LYS A 268 5.57 2.43 14.99
N GLN A 269 6.49 2.99 14.22
CA GLN A 269 7.15 2.31 13.11
C GLN A 269 8.62 2.09 13.46
N CYS A 270 9.19 0.95 13.09
CA CYS A 270 10.58 0.58 13.37
C CYS A 270 10.92 0.51 14.88
N MET A 271 9.94 0.22 15.71
CA MET A 271 10.12 0.07 17.15
C MET A 271 9.73 -1.34 17.58
N PRO A 272 10.44 -2.00 18.51
CA PRO A 272 10.14 -3.37 18.93
C PRO A 272 8.68 -3.57 19.34
N GLY A 273 8.02 -4.54 18.72
CA GLY A 273 6.61 -4.86 18.95
C GLY A 273 5.63 -3.93 18.23
N ASN A 274 6.12 -3.04 17.37
CA ASN A 274 5.31 -2.09 16.59
C ASN A 274 5.66 -2.15 15.12
N GLY A 275 4.69 -1.90 14.29
CA GLY A 275 4.92 -1.75 12.85
C GLY A 275 3.76 -2.18 11.98
N ALA A 276 3.90 -1.88 10.72
CA ALA A 276 2.93 -2.19 9.68
C ALA A 276 3.58 -3.11 8.64
N PHE A 277 2.98 -4.29 8.42
CA PHE A 277 3.56 -5.35 7.60
C PHE A 277 2.60 -5.81 6.51
N SER A 278 3.01 -5.66 5.26
CA SER A 278 2.40 -6.38 4.15
C SER A 278 2.97 -7.79 4.07
N LEU A 279 2.12 -8.77 4.24
CA LEU A 279 2.54 -10.17 4.19
C LEU A 279 2.44 -10.71 2.77
N THR A 280 3.58 -11.12 2.20
CA THR A 280 3.64 -11.77 0.90
C THR A 280 3.05 -13.16 1.00
N GLY A 281 2.12 -13.50 0.10
CA GLY A 281 1.47 -14.82 0.12
C GLY A 281 2.35 -15.92 -0.48
N GLN A 282 2.98 -15.65 -1.62
CA GLN A 282 3.74 -16.68 -2.35
C GLN A 282 5.21 -16.72 -1.92
N PRO A 283 5.78 -17.92 -1.76
CA PRO A 283 7.23 -18.09 -1.58
C PRO A 283 7.99 -17.50 -2.77
N SER A 284 9.06 -16.75 -2.50
CA SER A 284 9.90 -16.13 -3.54
C SER A 284 9.16 -15.24 -4.56
N ALA A 285 8.06 -14.58 -4.16
CA ALA A 285 7.39 -13.62 -5.04
C ALA A 285 8.34 -12.50 -5.50
N CYS A 286 9.21 -12.02 -4.60
CA CYS A 286 10.28 -11.08 -4.95
C CYS A 286 11.31 -11.74 -5.90
N GLY A 287 11.67 -13.00 -5.68
CA GLY A 287 12.57 -13.77 -6.56
C GLY A 287 12.04 -13.84 -7.98
N THR A 288 10.77 -14.14 -8.16
CA THR A 288 10.12 -14.15 -9.49
C THR A 288 10.13 -12.77 -10.15
N ALA A 289 9.90 -11.72 -9.38
CA ALA A 289 9.82 -10.37 -9.91
C ALA A 289 11.20 -9.76 -10.21
N ARG A 290 12.16 -9.92 -9.30
CA ARG A 290 13.49 -9.27 -9.34
C ARG A 290 14.57 -10.17 -9.93
N GLU A 291 14.80 -11.34 -9.36
CA GLU A 291 15.89 -12.21 -9.75
C GLU A 291 15.65 -12.82 -11.14
N VAL A 292 14.42 -13.23 -11.44
CA VAL A 292 14.05 -13.73 -12.77
C VAL A 292 13.77 -12.61 -13.76
N GLY A 293 13.35 -11.44 -13.27
CA GLY A 293 13.13 -10.26 -14.10
C GLY A 293 11.87 -10.33 -14.96
N THR A 294 10.75 -10.75 -14.36
CA THR A 294 9.51 -10.98 -15.11
C THR A 294 8.63 -9.74 -15.30
N PHE A 295 8.95 -8.60 -14.68
CA PHE A 295 8.28 -7.33 -15.00
C PHE A 295 8.75 -6.75 -16.34
N ALA A 296 7.86 -6.12 -17.06
CA ALA A 296 8.11 -5.54 -18.40
C ALA A 296 9.29 -4.55 -18.47
N HIS A 297 9.71 -3.99 -17.35
CA HIS A 297 10.85 -3.06 -17.26
C HIS A 297 12.15 -3.72 -16.80
N ARG A 298 12.09 -4.99 -16.41
CA ARG A 298 13.22 -5.69 -15.78
C ARG A 298 13.89 -6.70 -16.71
N LEU A 299 15.12 -7.00 -16.36
CA LEU A 299 15.94 -8.13 -16.74
C LEU A 299 16.32 -8.86 -15.45
N PRO A 300 16.84 -10.10 -15.50
CA PRO A 300 17.26 -10.83 -14.30
C PRO A 300 18.25 -10.04 -13.43
N ALA A 301 18.32 -10.41 -12.14
CA ALA A 301 19.24 -9.84 -11.16
C ALA A 301 19.11 -8.31 -11.01
N ASP A 302 17.89 -7.81 -10.95
CA ASP A 302 17.55 -6.38 -10.80
C ASP A 302 18.03 -5.47 -11.96
N LEU A 303 18.50 -6.04 -13.04
CA LEU A 303 18.84 -5.28 -14.22
C LEU A 303 17.56 -4.70 -14.88
N VAL A 304 17.72 -3.67 -15.69
CA VAL A 304 16.59 -2.98 -16.31
C VAL A 304 16.77 -2.80 -17.82
N VAL A 305 15.68 -2.94 -18.56
CA VAL A 305 15.71 -2.93 -20.04
C VAL A 305 16.09 -1.58 -20.63
N PHE A 306 15.83 -0.46 -19.97
CA PHE A 306 16.16 0.86 -20.51
C PHE A 306 17.66 1.21 -20.41
N ASN A 307 18.42 0.50 -19.57
CA ASN A 307 19.87 0.71 -19.43
C ASN A 307 20.62 -0.07 -20.53
N PRO A 308 21.37 0.57 -21.43
CA PRO A 308 22.07 -0.12 -22.51
C PRO A 308 23.15 -1.08 -22.02
N LYS A 309 23.82 -0.79 -20.90
CA LYS A 309 24.84 -1.68 -20.33
C LYS A 309 24.20 -2.96 -19.78
N HIS A 310 23.03 -2.86 -19.16
CA HIS A 310 22.31 -4.02 -18.63
C HIS A 310 21.82 -4.92 -19.78
N ARG A 311 21.34 -4.32 -20.88
CA ARG A 311 20.94 -5.10 -22.07
C ARG A 311 22.13 -5.80 -22.68
N ALA A 312 23.24 -5.09 -22.91
CA ALA A 312 24.45 -5.67 -23.49
C ALA A 312 24.98 -6.85 -22.65
N PHE A 313 25.03 -6.70 -21.32
CA PHE A 313 25.40 -7.79 -20.41
C PHE A 313 24.45 -8.98 -20.52
N SER A 314 23.14 -8.76 -20.54
CA SER A 314 22.16 -9.84 -20.66
C SER A 314 22.22 -10.51 -22.03
N GLU A 315 22.44 -9.76 -23.10
CA GLU A 315 22.60 -10.29 -24.46
C GLU A 315 23.84 -11.17 -24.57
N GLU A 316 24.96 -10.74 -24.01
CA GLU A 316 26.19 -11.53 -23.94
C GLU A 316 25.98 -12.85 -23.16
N LEU A 317 25.40 -12.76 -21.96
CA LEU A 317 25.12 -13.92 -21.11
C LEU A 317 24.20 -14.94 -21.79
N TRP A 318 23.17 -14.44 -22.47
CA TRP A 318 22.19 -15.27 -23.18
C TRP A 318 22.63 -15.67 -24.60
N LYS A 319 23.84 -15.26 -25.01
CA LYS A 319 24.37 -15.49 -26.36
C LYS A 319 23.46 -14.99 -27.48
N LEU A 320 22.85 -13.84 -27.26
CA LEU A 320 22.03 -13.17 -28.26
C LEU A 320 22.87 -12.21 -29.10
N PRO A 321 22.46 -11.94 -30.34
CA PRO A 321 23.05 -10.85 -31.12
C PRO A 321 22.91 -9.50 -30.41
N PRO A 322 23.87 -8.59 -30.52
CA PRO A 322 23.77 -7.24 -29.97
C PRO A 322 22.52 -6.50 -30.43
N ASN A 323 21.88 -5.76 -29.54
CA ASN A 323 20.64 -5.00 -29.76
C ASN A 323 19.40 -5.86 -30.07
N THR A 324 19.38 -7.13 -29.62
CA THR A 324 18.21 -7.99 -29.69
C THR A 324 17.14 -7.59 -28.68
N LEU A 325 17.56 -7.16 -27.47
CA LEU A 325 16.64 -6.76 -26.42
C LEU A 325 16.06 -5.36 -26.69
N ASN A 326 14.74 -5.28 -26.65
CA ASN A 326 14.05 -3.99 -26.86
C ASN A 326 14.37 -3.01 -25.72
N PRO A 327 14.88 -1.80 -26.00
CA PRO A 327 15.19 -0.81 -24.99
C PRO A 327 13.94 -0.16 -24.35
N LYS A 328 12.77 -0.31 -24.97
CA LYS A 328 11.53 0.26 -24.44
C LYS A 328 10.93 -0.66 -23.38
N VAL A 329 10.52 -0.05 -22.28
CA VAL A 329 9.73 -0.75 -21.26
C VAL A 329 8.42 -1.21 -21.89
N GLY A 330 8.03 -2.45 -21.64
CA GLY A 330 6.77 -3.01 -22.09
C GLY A 330 5.58 -2.53 -21.26
N SER A 331 4.43 -3.13 -21.51
CA SER A 331 3.20 -2.78 -20.84
C SER A 331 3.01 -3.61 -19.55
N HIS A 332 2.46 -3.02 -18.51
CA HIS A 332 1.93 -3.76 -17.36
C HIS A 332 0.60 -4.44 -17.72
N ILE A 333 0.13 -5.38 -16.87
CA ILE A 333 -1.00 -6.25 -17.19
C ILE A 333 -2.27 -5.49 -17.63
N THR A 334 -2.68 -4.45 -16.91
CA THR A 334 -3.89 -3.68 -17.25
C THR A 334 -3.77 -3.07 -18.65
N LYS A 335 -2.60 -2.53 -18.96
CA LYS A 335 -2.34 -1.99 -20.30
C LYS A 335 -2.28 -3.10 -21.38
N ILE A 336 -1.72 -4.27 -21.06
CA ILE A 336 -1.72 -5.43 -21.96
C ILE A 336 -3.16 -5.84 -22.30
N MET A 337 -4.06 -5.88 -21.31
CA MET A 337 -5.47 -6.19 -21.52
C MET A 337 -6.16 -5.14 -22.40
N ARG A 338 -5.88 -3.84 -22.18
CA ARG A 338 -6.38 -2.77 -23.04
C ARG A 338 -5.81 -2.84 -24.46
N ASP A 339 -4.55 -3.18 -24.61
CA ASP A 339 -3.91 -3.35 -25.93
C ASP A 339 -4.45 -4.60 -26.68
N LEU A 340 -4.90 -5.63 -25.96
CA LEU A 340 -5.66 -6.76 -26.53
C LEU A 340 -7.04 -6.30 -27.02
N GLU A 341 -7.79 -5.58 -26.19
CA GLU A 341 -9.09 -5.01 -26.53
C GLU A 341 -9.00 -4.10 -27.78
N ASP A 342 -7.96 -3.28 -27.87
CA ASP A 342 -7.70 -2.40 -29.02
C ASP A 342 -7.13 -3.16 -30.25
N GLY A 343 -6.88 -4.46 -30.14
CA GLY A 343 -6.28 -5.25 -31.22
C GLY A 343 -4.81 -4.93 -31.51
N LYS A 344 -4.12 -4.18 -30.64
CA LYS A 344 -2.68 -3.90 -30.77
C LYS A 344 -1.83 -5.11 -30.40
N VAL A 345 -2.25 -5.88 -29.39
CA VAL A 345 -1.73 -7.20 -29.06
C VAL A 345 -2.64 -8.25 -29.71
N LYS A 346 -2.07 -9.21 -30.43
CA LYS A 346 -2.85 -10.17 -31.23
C LYS A 346 -3.15 -11.47 -30.54
N TRP A 347 -2.39 -11.81 -29.49
CA TRP A 347 -2.57 -13.00 -28.67
C TRP A 347 -1.93 -12.81 -27.32
N ALA A 348 -2.38 -13.55 -26.32
CA ALA A 348 -1.80 -13.60 -25.00
C ALA A 348 -1.62 -15.04 -24.56
N TRP A 349 -0.52 -15.30 -23.85
CA TRP A 349 -0.30 -16.55 -23.13
C TRP A 349 -0.52 -16.28 -21.64
N VAL A 350 -1.56 -16.91 -21.10
CA VAL A 350 -1.87 -16.85 -19.67
C VAL A 350 -1.40 -18.15 -19.05
N GLN A 351 -0.53 -18.03 -18.05
CA GLN A 351 0.03 -19.19 -17.36
C GLN A 351 -0.17 -19.06 -15.85
N VAL A 352 -0.77 -20.08 -15.23
CA VAL A 352 -0.96 -20.20 -13.76
C VAL A 352 -1.65 -18.96 -13.17
N ASN A 353 -2.59 -18.39 -13.89
CA ASN A 353 -3.34 -17.21 -13.47
C ASN A 353 -4.76 -17.23 -14.05
N ASN A 354 -5.70 -16.60 -13.36
CA ASN A 354 -7.07 -16.42 -13.86
C ASN A 354 -7.39 -14.92 -13.99
N PRO A 355 -7.10 -14.30 -15.15
CA PRO A 355 -7.29 -12.87 -15.32
C PRO A 355 -8.76 -12.41 -15.33
N PHE A 356 -9.72 -13.35 -15.33
CA PHE A 356 -11.15 -13.02 -15.17
C PHE A 356 -11.55 -12.82 -13.71
N GLN A 357 -10.72 -13.24 -12.76
CA GLN A 357 -10.96 -13.11 -11.32
C GLN A 357 -9.96 -12.18 -10.63
N ALA A 358 -8.91 -11.78 -11.34
CA ALA A 358 -7.84 -10.94 -10.80
C ALA A 358 -8.08 -9.44 -11.05
#